data_6de3f667a047a33eab9ee0e62314de68
#
_entry.id   6de3f667a047a33eab9ee0e62314de68
#
_cell.length_a   1.000
_cell.length_b   1.000
_cell.length_c   1.000
_cell.angle_alpha   90.00
_cell.angle_beta   90.00
_cell.angle_gamma   90.00
#
_symmetry.space_group_name_H-M   'P 1'
#
loop_
_entity.id
_entity.type
_entity.pdbx_description
1 polymer ?
#
loop_
_entity_poly.entity_id
_entity_poly.type
_entity_poly.pdbx_seq_one_letter_code
_entity_poly.pdbx_strand_id
1 'polypeptide(L)'
;ISIINSRNIYVEGLITTQCPTGGSDSVTIRNVKAISSYGWGDGMNVFASNNVLFDGVFCRNSDDCTTVYATRMGFHGGCRNVTMQNSTLWADVAHPIFIGLHGDVERNEVMENLTYRNIDILDHREMQVDYQGCLAINAGDNNLVRNVRFENIRIENFRQGQLVNLRIFYNKKYCKAPGRGIENVLFKDITYNGDHAELSHIVGYDKERMVKNIRFENLKINGKVISDDMAGKPAWYKTSDMARFFVGEHVGSIVFTK
;
A
#
# COMPACT_ATOMS: atom_id res chain seq x y z
N ILE A 1 -11.05 18.51 -5.16
CA ILE A 1 -10.24 18.94 -6.32
C ILE A 1 -9.76 17.71 -7.07
N SER A 2 -9.64 17.81 -8.41
CA SER A 2 -9.14 16.72 -9.24
C SER A 2 -8.09 17.27 -10.22
N ILE A 3 -6.98 16.54 -10.36
CA ILE A 3 -5.89 16.87 -11.30
C ILE A 3 -5.95 15.84 -12.43
N ILE A 4 -6.34 16.28 -13.62
CA ILE A 4 -6.69 15.38 -14.72
C ILE A 4 -5.94 15.79 -15.98
N ASN A 5 -5.24 14.83 -16.64
CA ASN A 5 -4.54 15.02 -17.92
C ASN A 5 -3.65 16.27 -17.93
N SER A 6 -2.92 16.50 -16.83
CA SER A 6 -2.19 17.73 -16.56
C SER A 6 -0.70 17.48 -16.35
N ARG A 7 0.12 18.53 -16.54
CA ARG A 7 1.57 18.47 -16.28
C ARG A 7 2.05 19.68 -15.48
N ASN A 8 3.10 19.48 -14.68
CA ASN A 8 3.76 20.52 -13.89
C ASN A 8 2.78 21.26 -12.98
N ILE A 9 1.99 20.51 -12.22
CA ILE A 9 0.98 21.03 -11.30
C ILE A 9 1.56 21.11 -9.90
N TYR A 10 1.32 22.24 -9.23
CA TYR A 10 1.59 22.45 -7.82
C TYR A 10 0.33 22.89 -7.11
N VAL A 11 -0.04 22.17 -6.05
CA VAL A 11 -1.20 22.46 -5.21
C VAL A 11 -0.73 22.52 -3.75
N GLU A 12 -1.06 23.56 -3.03
CA GLU A 12 -0.67 23.74 -1.62
C GLU A 12 -1.79 24.35 -0.77
N GLY A 13 -1.85 23.91 0.49
CA GLY A 13 -2.62 24.59 1.54
C GLY A 13 -4.13 24.46 1.42
N LEU A 14 -4.67 23.43 0.79
CA LEU A 14 -6.11 23.25 0.60
C LEU A 14 -6.72 22.26 1.59
N ILE A 15 -8.02 22.44 1.83
CA ILE A 15 -8.88 21.42 2.44
C ILE A 15 -9.89 20.98 1.37
N THR A 16 -10.01 19.68 1.15
CA THR A 16 -10.88 19.09 0.13
C THR A 16 -11.46 17.76 0.64
N THR A 17 -12.45 17.24 -0.03
CA THR A 17 -12.96 15.88 0.26
C THR A 17 -12.07 14.80 -0.35
N GLN A 18 -11.59 15.03 -1.58
CA GLN A 18 -10.77 14.10 -2.37
C GLN A 18 -9.80 14.91 -3.25
N CYS A 19 -8.66 14.31 -3.57
CA CYS A 19 -7.68 14.90 -4.48
C CYS A 19 -7.09 13.84 -5.44
N PRO A 20 -7.89 13.28 -6.34
CA PRO A 20 -7.40 12.32 -7.32
C PRO A 20 -6.51 12.97 -8.38
N THR A 21 -5.48 12.24 -8.79
CA THR A 21 -4.55 12.58 -9.87
C THR A 21 -4.66 11.51 -10.96
N GLY A 22 -5.16 11.86 -12.13
CA GLY A 22 -5.39 10.91 -13.24
C GLY A 22 -4.77 11.35 -14.55
N GLY A 23 -4.05 10.45 -15.25
CA GLY A 23 -3.44 10.71 -16.56
C GLY A 23 -2.43 11.86 -16.56
N SER A 24 -1.79 12.12 -15.43
CA SER A 24 -1.01 13.35 -15.21
C SER A 24 0.48 13.05 -14.96
N ASP A 25 1.31 14.07 -15.10
CA ASP A 25 2.75 13.98 -14.92
C ASP A 25 3.32 15.20 -14.18
N SER A 26 4.30 14.98 -13.30
CA SER A 26 4.97 16.06 -12.56
C SER A 26 3.98 16.86 -11.71
N VAL A 27 3.33 16.18 -10.75
CA VAL A 27 2.34 16.75 -9.86
C VAL A 27 2.90 16.80 -8.43
N THR A 28 2.84 17.93 -7.78
CA THR A 28 3.16 18.12 -6.37
C THR A 28 1.94 18.62 -5.62
N ILE A 29 1.56 17.88 -4.57
CA ILE A 29 0.46 18.21 -3.66
C ILE A 29 1.05 18.34 -2.27
N ARG A 30 1.03 19.55 -1.71
CA ARG A 30 1.69 19.86 -0.45
C ARG A 30 0.72 20.46 0.57
N ASN A 31 0.86 20.05 1.83
CA ASN A 31 0.07 20.58 2.93
C ASN A 31 -1.45 20.63 2.61
N VAL A 32 -1.96 19.57 1.99
CA VAL A 32 -3.39 19.43 1.65
C VAL A 32 -4.04 18.46 2.63
N LYS A 33 -5.28 18.77 3.03
CA LYS A 33 -6.10 17.91 3.88
C LYS A 33 -7.26 17.34 3.07
N ALA A 34 -7.35 16.02 2.97
CA ALA A 34 -8.47 15.32 2.37
C ALA A 34 -9.34 14.74 3.49
N ILE A 35 -10.58 15.21 3.60
CA ILE A 35 -11.50 14.81 4.67
C ILE A 35 -12.84 14.46 4.05
N SER A 36 -13.24 13.19 4.12
CA SER A 36 -14.51 12.70 3.59
C SER A 36 -15.27 11.89 4.63
N SER A 37 -16.59 11.91 4.54
CA SER A 37 -17.50 11.19 5.44
C SER A 37 -18.57 10.38 4.70
N TYR A 38 -18.54 10.36 3.38
CA TYR A 38 -19.47 9.58 2.55
C TYR A 38 -18.79 8.30 2.06
N GLY A 39 -19.58 7.26 1.75
CA GLY A 39 -19.09 6.07 1.06
C GLY A 39 -18.36 6.41 -0.25
N TRP A 40 -17.33 5.64 -0.58
CA TRP A 40 -16.39 5.90 -1.69
C TRP A 40 -15.69 7.26 -1.60
N GLY A 41 -15.41 7.70 -0.39
CA GLY A 41 -14.74 8.96 -0.11
C GLY A 41 -13.24 8.81 0.03
N ASP A 42 -12.57 8.34 -1.04
CA ASP A 42 -11.11 8.18 -1.08
C ASP A 42 -10.39 9.54 -0.93
N GLY A 43 -9.12 9.49 -0.56
CA GLY A 43 -8.31 10.69 -0.35
C GLY A 43 -7.46 11.06 -1.57
N MET A 44 -6.20 10.62 -1.53
CA MET A 44 -5.15 10.94 -2.52
C MET A 44 -4.95 9.78 -3.48
N ASN A 45 -5.75 9.71 -4.54
CA ASN A 45 -5.67 8.65 -5.53
C ASN A 45 -4.77 8.99 -6.71
N VAL A 46 -4.06 8.01 -7.22
CA VAL A 46 -3.22 8.13 -8.43
C VAL A 46 -3.68 7.09 -9.45
N PHE A 47 -4.09 7.55 -10.63
CA PHE A 47 -4.52 6.71 -11.75
C PHE A 47 -3.66 6.97 -12.97
N ALA A 48 -2.94 5.98 -13.49
CA ALA A 48 -2.15 6.08 -14.71
C ALA A 48 -1.31 7.37 -14.79
N SER A 49 -0.61 7.73 -13.70
CA SER A 49 0.12 9.00 -13.58
C SER A 49 1.56 8.78 -13.13
N ASN A 50 2.45 9.71 -13.47
CA ASN A 50 3.86 9.60 -13.16
C ASN A 50 4.39 10.84 -12.43
N ASN A 51 5.49 10.66 -11.68
CA ASN A 51 6.19 11.75 -10.98
C ASN A 51 5.25 12.55 -10.08
N VAL A 52 4.54 11.85 -9.18
CA VAL A 52 3.57 12.43 -8.24
C VAL A 52 4.17 12.49 -6.84
N LEU A 53 4.15 13.66 -6.23
CA LEU A 53 4.60 13.88 -4.86
C LEU A 53 3.44 14.40 -3.98
N PHE A 54 3.16 13.65 -2.92
CA PHE A 54 2.35 14.11 -1.78
C PHE A 54 3.29 14.41 -0.62
N ASP A 55 3.30 15.63 -0.11
CA ASP A 55 4.18 16.07 0.99
C ASP A 55 3.40 16.81 2.07
N GLY A 56 3.45 16.31 3.30
CA GLY A 56 2.76 16.91 4.42
C GLY A 56 1.23 16.89 4.30
N VAL A 57 0.66 15.85 3.71
CA VAL A 57 -0.80 15.72 3.59
C VAL A 57 -1.42 15.08 4.83
N PHE A 58 -2.66 15.42 5.11
CA PHE A 58 -3.50 14.78 6.10
C PHE A 58 -4.72 14.16 5.41
N CYS A 59 -4.91 12.88 5.58
CA CYS A 59 -6.07 12.15 5.05
C CYS A 59 -6.90 11.57 6.19
N ARG A 60 -8.18 11.93 6.26
CA ARG A 60 -9.19 11.21 7.03
C ARG A 60 -10.35 10.88 6.12
N ASN A 61 -10.43 9.63 5.71
CA ASN A 61 -11.31 9.23 4.62
C ASN A 61 -12.23 8.09 5.02
N SER A 62 -13.42 8.11 4.44
CA SER A 62 -14.45 7.08 4.59
C SER A 62 -14.31 5.94 3.57
N ASP A 63 -13.22 5.92 2.84
CA ASP A 63 -12.69 4.87 1.98
C ASP A 63 -11.15 5.02 1.98
N ASP A 64 -10.42 4.51 0.99
CA ASP A 64 -8.96 4.52 0.96
C ASP A 64 -8.35 5.93 1.15
N CYS A 65 -7.40 6.09 2.06
CA CYS A 65 -6.69 7.37 2.20
C CYS A 65 -5.81 7.67 0.99
N THR A 66 -5.13 6.67 0.44
CA THR A 66 -4.34 6.80 -0.80
C THR A 66 -4.32 5.51 -1.57
N THR A 67 -4.50 5.64 -2.89
CA THR A 67 -4.40 4.51 -3.81
C THR A 67 -3.46 4.81 -4.98
N VAL A 68 -2.83 3.76 -5.51
CA VAL A 68 -2.11 3.80 -6.79
C VAL A 68 -2.67 2.69 -7.66
N TYR A 69 -3.36 3.07 -8.70
CA TYR A 69 -3.93 2.16 -9.71
C TYR A 69 -3.33 2.44 -11.09
N ALA A 70 -3.19 1.39 -11.89
CA ALA A 70 -2.90 1.52 -13.32
C ALA A 70 -4.15 2.04 -14.06
N THR A 71 -4.53 1.45 -15.16
CA THR A 71 -5.75 1.86 -15.90
C THR A 71 -6.98 1.83 -14.99
N ARG A 72 -7.57 3.00 -14.78
CA ARG A 72 -8.78 3.19 -13.96
C ARG A 72 -9.50 4.48 -14.33
N MET A 73 -10.82 4.53 -14.18
CA MET A 73 -11.65 5.76 -14.36
C MET A 73 -11.46 6.47 -15.71
N GLY A 74 -11.14 5.72 -16.78
CA GLY A 74 -10.89 6.30 -18.11
C GLY A 74 -9.45 6.80 -18.32
N PHE A 75 -8.58 6.69 -17.32
CA PHE A 75 -7.14 6.93 -17.47
C PHE A 75 -6.43 5.61 -17.79
N HIS A 76 -5.45 5.63 -18.70
CA HIS A 76 -4.81 4.43 -19.23
C HIS A 76 -3.30 4.48 -19.06
N GLY A 77 -2.73 3.39 -18.53
CA GLY A 77 -1.28 3.20 -18.35
C GLY A 77 -0.90 2.78 -16.95
N GLY A 78 0.39 2.56 -16.72
CA GLY A 78 0.95 2.29 -15.40
C GLY A 78 1.15 3.55 -14.57
N CYS A 79 1.75 3.38 -13.39
CA CYS A 79 2.19 4.48 -12.52
C CYS A 79 3.67 4.35 -12.23
N ARG A 80 4.38 5.48 -12.21
CA ARG A 80 5.82 5.49 -11.92
C ARG A 80 6.23 6.69 -11.09
N ASN A 81 7.18 6.48 -10.16
CA ASN A 81 7.75 7.54 -9.34
C ASN A 81 6.67 8.29 -8.53
N VAL A 82 5.90 7.56 -7.73
CA VAL A 82 4.93 8.15 -6.80
C VAL A 82 5.54 8.16 -5.41
N THR A 83 5.56 9.31 -4.78
CA THR A 83 6.05 9.47 -3.41
C THR A 83 5.00 10.12 -2.52
N MET A 84 4.77 9.53 -1.35
CA MET A 84 4.05 10.17 -0.25
C MET A 84 4.99 10.29 0.95
N GLN A 85 5.09 11.47 1.52
CA GLN A 85 5.98 11.71 2.65
C GLN A 85 5.43 12.68 3.68
N ASN A 86 5.97 12.62 4.92
CA ASN A 86 5.66 13.58 5.99
C ASN A 86 4.16 13.73 6.25
N SER A 87 3.42 12.64 6.22
CA SER A 87 1.97 12.66 6.12
C SER A 87 1.30 11.88 7.25
N THR A 88 0.02 12.15 7.49
CA THR A 88 -0.78 11.45 8.48
C THR A 88 -2.05 10.89 7.83
N LEU A 89 -2.33 9.61 8.06
CA LEU A 89 -3.43 8.88 7.45
C LEU A 89 -4.36 8.31 8.51
N TRP A 90 -5.65 8.46 8.29
CA TRP A 90 -6.71 7.94 9.13
C TRP A 90 -7.81 7.34 8.24
N ALA A 91 -7.79 6.04 8.04
CA ALA A 91 -8.82 5.37 7.27
C ALA A 91 -10.01 5.00 8.17
N ASP A 92 -11.07 5.79 8.12
CA ASP A 92 -12.32 5.48 8.85
C ASP A 92 -12.96 4.18 8.32
N VAL A 93 -12.74 3.88 7.03
CA VAL A 93 -13.06 2.63 6.35
C VAL A 93 -11.96 2.37 5.31
N ALA A 94 -11.71 1.11 4.98
CA ALA A 94 -10.73 0.64 4.00
C ALA A 94 -9.27 0.93 4.38
N HIS A 95 -8.41 1.32 3.44
CA HIS A 95 -6.97 1.27 3.60
C HIS A 95 -6.32 2.65 3.82
N PRO A 96 -5.33 2.75 4.72
CA PRO A 96 -4.42 3.91 4.73
C PRO A 96 -3.59 3.99 3.45
N ILE A 97 -2.97 2.87 3.03
CA ILE A 97 -2.15 2.80 1.81
C ILE A 97 -2.54 1.56 1.02
N PHE A 98 -2.96 1.76 -0.22
CA PHE A 98 -3.35 0.69 -1.11
C PHE A 98 -2.73 0.83 -2.51
N ILE A 99 -2.11 -0.23 -3.02
CA ILE A 99 -1.43 -0.26 -4.31
C ILE A 99 -1.90 -1.47 -5.10
N GLY A 100 -2.18 -1.27 -6.39
CA GLY A 100 -2.49 -2.34 -7.31
C GLY A 100 -3.98 -2.48 -7.60
N LEU A 101 -4.45 -3.69 -7.79
CA LEU A 101 -5.79 -4.16 -8.08
C LEU A 101 -6.24 -3.85 -9.52
N HIS A 102 -6.50 -2.59 -9.86
CA HIS A 102 -7.08 -2.21 -11.14
C HIS A 102 -6.04 -1.94 -12.23
N GLY A 103 -6.34 -2.39 -13.43
CA GLY A 103 -5.53 -2.18 -14.62
C GLY A 103 -6.25 -2.61 -15.91
N ASP A 104 -5.52 -2.60 -17.01
CA ASP A 104 -5.97 -3.12 -18.29
C ASP A 104 -5.34 -4.49 -18.53
N VAL A 105 -6.16 -5.53 -18.51
CA VAL A 105 -5.70 -6.93 -18.64
C VAL A 105 -4.94 -7.21 -19.94
N GLU A 106 -5.12 -6.39 -20.96
CA GLU A 106 -4.47 -6.54 -22.28
C GLU A 106 -3.13 -5.78 -22.37
N ARG A 107 -2.80 -4.90 -21.41
CA ARG A 107 -1.65 -4.00 -21.53
C ARG A 107 -0.43 -4.39 -20.70
N ASN A 108 -0.54 -5.34 -19.80
CA ASN A 108 0.58 -5.72 -18.92
C ASN A 108 1.22 -4.51 -18.21
N GLU A 109 0.42 -3.71 -17.56
CA GLU A 109 0.85 -2.44 -16.96
C GLU A 109 1.78 -2.64 -15.76
N VAL A 110 2.55 -1.60 -15.44
CA VAL A 110 3.52 -1.63 -14.34
C VAL A 110 3.29 -0.44 -13.42
N MET A 111 3.26 -0.72 -12.12
CA MET A 111 3.35 0.29 -11.06
C MET A 111 4.70 0.13 -10.40
N GLU A 112 5.57 1.14 -10.48
CA GLU A 112 6.94 1.01 -10.02
C GLU A 112 7.53 2.27 -9.40
N ASN A 113 8.57 2.08 -8.56
CA ASN A 113 9.26 3.15 -7.87
C ASN A 113 8.30 3.96 -6.99
N LEU A 114 7.58 3.27 -6.10
CA LEU A 114 6.61 3.85 -5.19
C LEU A 114 7.23 3.97 -3.80
N THR A 115 7.19 5.15 -3.21
CA THR A 115 7.80 5.42 -1.90
C THR A 115 6.82 6.06 -0.94
N TYR A 116 6.66 5.46 0.23
CA TYR A 116 5.90 5.97 1.36
C TYR A 116 6.86 6.13 2.52
N ARG A 117 7.12 7.37 2.96
CA ARG A 117 8.11 7.61 4.02
C ARG A 117 7.69 8.68 5.03
N ASN A 118 8.09 8.47 6.26
CA ASN A 118 7.76 9.36 7.38
C ASN A 118 6.26 9.62 7.48
N ILE A 119 5.50 8.54 7.76
CA ILE A 119 4.04 8.57 7.81
C ILE A 119 3.55 8.08 9.16
N ASP A 120 2.57 8.76 9.71
CA ASP A 120 1.76 8.32 10.85
C ASP A 120 0.43 7.75 10.35
N ILE A 121 0.12 6.51 10.73
CA ILE A 121 -1.16 5.88 10.45
C ILE A 121 -1.91 5.75 11.77
N LEU A 122 -3.00 6.51 11.89
CA LEU A 122 -3.76 6.62 13.13
C LEU A 122 -4.86 5.57 13.23
N ASP A 123 -5.40 5.11 12.10
CA ASP A 123 -6.44 4.09 12.07
C ASP A 123 -6.52 3.38 10.72
N HIS A 124 -7.01 2.14 10.77
CA HIS A 124 -7.34 1.28 9.64
C HIS A 124 -8.57 0.45 10.00
N ARG A 125 -9.52 0.34 9.09
CA ARG A 125 -10.70 -0.49 9.27
C ARG A 125 -11.16 -1.09 7.95
N GLU A 126 -10.79 -2.34 7.70
CA GLU A 126 -11.30 -3.11 6.56
C GLU A 126 -11.81 -4.47 7.02
N MET A 127 -13.07 -4.74 6.78
CA MET A 127 -13.75 -5.96 7.23
C MET A 127 -13.63 -7.11 6.23
N GLN A 128 -13.28 -6.84 4.98
CA GLN A 128 -13.14 -7.85 3.94
C GLN A 128 -11.83 -8.60 4.13
N VAL A 129 -11.86 -9.79 4.71
CA VAL A 129 -10.70 -10.60 5.12
C VAL A 129 -9.68 -10.82 4.01
N ASP A 130 -10.14 -10.99 2.77
CA ASP A 130 -9.26 -11.21 1.60
C ASP A 130 -8.73 -9.91 0.99
N TYR A 131 -9.10 -8.75 1.54
CA TYR A 131 -8.83 -7.41 1.01
C TYR A 131 -8.28 -6.45 2.07
N GLN A 132 -7.96 -6.94 3.26
CA GLN A 132 -7.42 -6.15 4.36
C GLN A 132 -5.98 -5.73 4.09
N GLY A 133 -5.48 -4.76 4.85
CA GLY A 133 -4.08 -4.37 4.88
C GLY A 133 -3.88 -2.89 5.14
N CYS A 134 -3.23 -2.57 6.24
CA CYS A 134 -2.78 -1.22 6.55
C CYS A 134 -1.76 -0.73 5.51
N LEU A 135 -0.79 -1.60 5.20
CA LEU A 135 0.18 -1.45 4.11
C LEU A 135 -0.12 -2.55 3.08
N ALA A 136 -0.90 -2.22 2.05
CA ALA A 136 -1.44 -3.21 1.12
C ALA A 136 -0.93 -3.06 -0.32
N ILE A 137 -0.51 -4.18 -0.90
CA ILE A 137 -0.25 -4.32 -2.33
C ILE A 137 -1.04 -5.54 -2.83
N ASN A 138 -2.07 -5.28 -3.61
CA ASN A 138 -2.89 -6.33 -4.22
C ASN A 138 -2.80 -6.23 -5.75
N ALA A 139 -1.87 -6.96 -6.35
CA ALA A 139 -1.70 -6.94 -7.79
C ALA A 139 -2.80 -7.74 -8.49
N GLY A 140 -3.63 -7.06 -9.27
CA GLY A 140 -4.70 -7.63 -10.11
C GLY A 140 -4.57 -7.20 -11.57
N ASP A 141 -5.50 -7.59 -12.41
CA ASP A 141 -5.64 -7.16 -13.81
C ASP A 141 -4.34 -7.15 -14.63
N ASN A 142 -3.54 -8.23 -14.52
CA ASN A 142 -2.22 -8.36 -15.16
C ASN A 142 -1.20 -7.28 -14.79
N ASN A 143 -1.38 -6.56 -13.71
CA ASN A 143 -0.41 -5.58 -13.24
C ASN A 143 0.82 -6.24 -12.64
N LEU A 144 1.98 -5.63 -12.86
CA LEU A 144 3.19 -5.86 -12.10
C LEU A 144 3.42 -4.68 -11.15
N VAL A 145 3.55 -4.96 -9.86
CA VAL A 145 3.94 -3.96 -8.87
C VAL A 145 5.37 -4.25 -8.43
N ARG A 146 6.27 -3.26 -8.53
CA ARG A 146 7.67 -3.47 -8.15
C ARG A 146 8.36 -2.22 -7.61
N ASN A 147 9.47 -2.46 -6.89
CA ASN A 147 10.31 -1.40 -6.32
C ASN A 147 9.49 -0.48 -5.41
N VAL A 148 8.81 -1.06 -4.42
CA VAL A 148 8.00 -0.32 -3.43
C VAL A 148 8.77 -0.20 -2.12
N ARG A 149 8.75 0.98 -1.52
CA ARG A 149 9.43 1.28 -0.26
C ARG A 149 8.46 1.88 0.74
N PHE A 150 8.36 1.26 1.90
CA PHE A 150 7.68 1.77 3.09
C PHE A 150 8.78 2.06 4.12
N GLU A 151 8.98 3.33 4.48
CA GLU A 151 10.11 3.75 5.32
C GLU A 151 9.67 4.67 6.45
N ASN A 152 10.10 4.39 7.67
CA ASN A 152 9.79 5.19 8.85
C ASN A 152 8.28 5.44 8.99
N ILE A 153 7.51 4.36 9.11
CA ILE A 153 6.04 4.42 9.27
C ILE A 153 5.67 3.97 10.69
N ARG A 154 4.90 4.80 11.35
CA ARG A 154 4.39 4.56 12.70
C ARG A 154 2.90 4.27 12.61
N ILE A 155 2.50 3.11 13.12
CA ILE A 155 1.13 2.62 13.01
C ILE A 155 0.58 2.42 14.41
N GLU A 156 -0.50 3.12 14.71
CA GLU A 156 -1.22 3.02 15.97
C GLU A 156 -2.13 1.78 16.02
N ASN A 157 -2.76 1.54 17.16
CA ASN A 157 -3.69 0.44 17.33
C ASN A 157 -4.99 0.68 16.55
N PHE A 158 -5.03 0.25 15.33
CA PHE A 158 -6.19 0.41 14.45
C PHE A 158 -7.36 -0.53 14.82
N ARG A 159 -8.56 -0.19 14.35
CA ARG A 159 -9.80 -0.88 14.75
C ARG A 159 -9.92 -2.31 14.23
N GLN A 160 -9.56 -2.57 12.98
CA GLN A 160 -9.67 -3.89 12.35
C GLN A 160 -8.91 -3.97 11.04
N GLY A 161 -8.20 -5.06 10.82
CA GLY A 161 -7.52 -5.38 9.57
C GLY A 161 -6.16 -5.99 9.78
N GLN A 162 -5.39 -6.09 8.72
CA GLN A 162 -4.05 -6.66 8.70
C GLN A 162 -2.99 -5.55 8.72
N LEU A 163 -1.84 -5.83 9.33
CA LEU A 163 -0.73 -4.89 9.26
C LEU A 163 -0.16 -4.81 7.84
N VAL A 164 0.07 -5.96 7.20
CA VAL A 164 0.60 -6.08 5.84
C VAL A 164 -0.27 -7.02 5.01
N ASN A 165 -0.54 -6.66 3.76
CA ASN A 165 -1.16 -7.56 2.80
C ASN A 165 -0.46 -7.45 1.44
N LEU A 166 0.29 -8.46 1.07
CA LEU A 166 0.94 -8.58 -0.24
C LEU A 166 0.32 -9.78 -0.97
N ARG A 167 -0.54 -9.54 -1.92
CA ARG A 167 -1.23 -10.62 -2.65
C ARG A 167 -1.23 -10.40 -4.14
N ILE A 168 -0.96 -11.47 -4.88
CA ILE A 168 -1.40 -11.53 -6.27
C ILE A 168 -2.90 -11.79 -6.22
N PHE A 169 -3.67 -10.77 -6.52
CA PHE A 169 -5.09 -10.72 -6.25
C PHE A 169 -5.90 -11.17 -7.46
N TYR A 170 -6.87 -12.02 -7.23
CA TYR A 170 -7.91 -12.34 -8.19
C TYR A 170 -9.24 -12.57 -7.47
N ASN A 171 -10.09 -11.60 -7.59
CA ASN A 171 -11.44 -11.62 -7.04
C ASN A 171 -12.38 -11.03 -8.10
N LYS A 172 -13.32 -11.83 -8.57
CA LYS A 172 -14.27 -11.44 -9.65
C LYS A 172 -15.08 -10.17 -9.34
N LYS A 173 -15.12 -9.76 -8.08
CA LYS A 173 -15.76 -8.50 -7.67
C LYS A 173 -14.96 -7.28 -8.11
N TYR A 174 -13.62 -7.35 -8.05
CA TYR A 174 -12.75 -6.20 -8.21
C TYR A 174 -11.84 -6.24 -9.44
N CYS A 175 -11.46 -7.43 -9.92
CA CYS A 175 -10.53 -7.56 -11.03
C CYS A 175 -10.94 -8.70 -11.98
N LYS A 176 -10.49 -8.61 -13.22
CA LYS A 176 -10.81 -9.55 -14.31
C LYS A 176 -9.76 -10.65 -14.46
N ALA A 177 -8.53 -10.41 -14.00
CA ALA A 177 -7.43 -11.34 -14.05
C ALA A 177 -6.54 -11.19 -12.80
N PRO A 178 -5.77 -12.23 -12.42
CA PRO A 178 -4.73 -12.08 -11.40
C PRO A 178 -3.63 -11.13 -11.89
N GLY A 179 -2.94 -10.48 -10.96
CA GLY A 179 -1.75 -9.70 -11.27
C GLY A 179 -0.59 -10.56 -11.75
N ARG A 180 0.42 -9.95 -12.40
CA ARG A 180 1.62 -10.65 -12.88
C ARG A 180 2.66 -10.89 -11.79
N GLY A 181 2.74 -10.02 -10.79
CA GLY A 181 3.74 -10.14 -9.74
C GLY A 181 3.76 -8.98 -8.77
N ILE A 182 4.42 -9.22 -7.63
CA ILE A 182 4.86 -8.20 -6.67
C ILE A 182 6.34 -8.46 -6.42
N GLU A 183 7.20 -7.47 -6.68
CA GLU A 183 8.64 -7.66 -6.63
C GLU A 183 9.38 -6.50 -5.95
N ASN A 184 10.43 -6.82 -5.19
CA ASN A 184 11.33 -5.84 -4.58
C ASN A 184 10.57 -4.86 -3.67
N VAL A 185 9.98 -5.35 -2.58
CA VAL A 185 9.29 -4.53 -1.58
C VAL A 185 10.14 -4.43 -0.33
N LEU A 186 10.42 -3.21 0.11
CA LEU A 186 11.13 -2.91 1.34
C LEU A 186 10.20 -2.28 2.37
N PHE A 187 10.19 -2.86 3.56
CA PHE A 187 9.61 -2.29 4.77
C PHE A 187 10.77 -1.96 5.72
N LYS A 188 11.05 -0.69 5.93
CA LYS A 188 12.14 -0.22 6.77
C LYS A 188 11.66 0.70 7.87
N ASP A 189 12.10 0.44 9.10
CA ASP A 189 11.73 1.23 10.28
C ASP A 189 10.20 1.33 10.44
N ILE A 190 9.51 0.19 10.38
CA ILE A 190 8.07 0.10 10.59
C ILE A 190 7.79 -0.21 12.06
N THR A 191 6.94 0.59 12.69
CA THR A 191 6.51 0.37 14.07
C THR A 191 4.99 0.21 14.12
N TYR A 192 4.54 -0.87 14.74
CA TYR A 192 3.13 -1.08 15.09
C TYR A 192 2.99 -1.26 16.59
N ASN A 193 2.11 -0.47 17.20
CA ASN A 193 1.78 -0.55 18.62
C ASN A 193 0.29 -0.80 18.77
N GLY A 194 -0.08 -2.07 18.91
CA GLY A 194 -1.48 -2.47 19.04
C GLY A 194 -1.69 -3.97 19.14
N ASP A 195 -2.93 -4.35 19.34
CA ASP A 195 -3.38 -5.74 19.51
C ASP A 195 -4.51 -6.16 18.56
N HIS A 196 -5.01 -5.26 17.75
CA HIS A 196 -6.11 -5.51 16.80
C HIS A 196 -5.65 -6.01 15.42
N ALA A 197 -4.34 -6.08 15.15
CA ALA A 197 -3.87 -6.60 13.87
C ALA A 197 -4.23 -8.09 13.70
N GLU A 198 -4.99 -8.37 12.66
CA GLU A 198 -5.28 -9.72 12.21
C GLU A 198 -4.06 -10.34 11.52
N LEU A 199 -4.15 -11.61 11.14
CA LEU A 199 -3.05 -12.33 10.49
C LEU A 199 -2.71 -11.68 9.14
N SER A 200 -1.55 -11.09 9.02
CA SER A 200 -1.06 -10.49 7.77
C SER A 200 -0.81 -11.56 6.70
N HIS A 201 -1.04 -11.21 5.44
CA HIS A 201 -0.91 -12.17 4.33
C HIS A 201 0.18 -11.76 3.33
N ILE A 202 1.01 -12.73 2.95
CA ILE A 202 1.95 -12.64 1.82
C ILE A 202 1.73 -13.88 0.95
N VAL A 203 1.09 -13.71 -0.22
CA VAL A 203 0.59 -14.84 -1.01
C VAL A 203 0.73 -14.56 -2.51
N GLY A 204 1.40 -15.46 -3.23
CA GLY A 204 1.42 -15.49 -4.70
C GLY A 204 0.16 -16.15 -5.27
N TYR A 205 0.14 -16.39 -6.57
CA TYR A 205 -1.01 -16.98 -7.26
C TYR A 205 -0.66 -18.34 -7.90
N ASP A 206 0.43 -18.37 -8.64
CA ASP A 206 0.97 -19.56 -9.30
C ASP A 206 2.51 -19.42 -9.50
N LYS A 207 3.14 -20.38 -10.17
CA LYS A 207 4.60 -20.41 -10.38
C LYS A 207 5.14 -19.25 -11.21
N GLU A 208 4.32 -18.59 -12.00
CA GLU A 208 4.69 -17.43 -12.83
C GLU A 208 4.36 -16.11 -12.11
N ARG A 209 3.27 -16.09 -11.35
CA ARG A 209 2.74 -14.92 -10.66
C ARG A 209 3.08 -14.99 -9.17
N MET A 210 4.26 -14.53 -8.85
CA MET A 210 4.85 -14.69 -7.53
C MET A 210 5.00 -13.35 -6.79
N VAL A 211 5.07 -13.44 -5.46
CA VAL A 211 5.60 -12.37 -4.60
C VAL A 211 7.07 -12.65 -4.35
N LYS A 212 7.99 -11.71 -4.70
CA LYS A 212 9.45 -11.94 -4.65
C LYS A 212 10.22 -10.79 -3.99
N ASN A 213 11.32 -11.14 -3.34
CA ASN A 213 12.29 -10.19 -2.78
C ASN A 213 11.64 -9.20 -1.80
N ILE A 214 11.06 -9.73 -0.72
CA ILE A 214 10.44 -8.94 0.34
C ILE A 214 11.45 -8.80 1.49
N ARG A 215 11.69 -7.58 1.94
CA ARG A 215 12.61 -7.28 3.03
C ARG A 215 11.94 -6.46 4.11
N PHE A 216 12.12 -6.89 5.34
CA PHE A 216 11.75 -6.15 6.54
C PHE A 216 13.05 -5.78 7.27
N GLU A 217 13.34 -4.49 7.38
CA GLU A 217 14.48 -3.93 8.11
C GLU A 217 13.94 -3.16 9.31
N ASN A 218 14.30 -3.58 10.52
CA ASN A 218 13.86 -2.97 11.77
C ASN A 218 12.31 -2.88 11.90
N LEU A 219 11.61 -3.99 11.62
CA LEU A 219 10.17 -4.10 11.93
C LEU A 219 9.99 -4.25 13.44
N LYS A 220 9.21 -3.37 14.06
CA LYS A 220 8.86 -3.41 15.49
C LYS A 220 7.37 -3.65 15.69
N ILE A 221 7.03 -4.68 16.43
CA ILE A 221 5.65 -4.97 16.85
C ILE A 221 5.62 -4.93 18.37
N ASN A 222 4.87 -3.97 18.93
CA ASN A 222 4.77 -3.77 20.39
C ASN A 222 6.16 -3.68 21.07
N GLY A 223 7.05 -2.88 20.51
CA GLY A 223 8.41 -2.67 21.02
C GLY A 223 9.40 -3.80 20.73
N LYS A 224 8.94 -4.95 20.21
CA LYS A 224 9.80 -6.09 19.90
C LYS A 224 10.28 -6.03 18.45
N VAL A 225 11.60 -6.02 18.25
CA VAL A 225 12.20 -6.10 16.91
C VAL A 225 12.03 -7.52 16.37
N ILE A 226 11.46 -7.63 15.18
CA ILE A 226 11.26 -8.90 14.47
C ILE A 226 12.43 -9.07 13.47
N SER A 227 13.27 -10.07 13.72
CA SER A 227 14.42 -10.36 12.84
C SER A 227 14.75 -11.86 12.83
N ASP A 228 15.46 -12.29 11.82
CA ASP A 228 15.80 -13.71 11.64
C ASP A 228 16.70 -14.21 12.78
N ASP A 229 17.47 -13.34 13.41
CA ASP A 229 18.34 -13.60 14.56
C ASP A 229 17.76 -13.17 15.93
N MET A 230 16.44 -12.90 16.01
CA MET A 230 15.81 -12.42 17.24
C MET A 230 15.91 -13.44 18.38
N ALA A 231 16.15 -12.93 19.60
CA ALA A 231 16.19 -13.76 20.79
C ALA A 231 14.82 -14.39 21.11
N GLY A 232 14.84 -15.64 21.60
CA GLY A 232 13.64 -16.36 22.03
C GLY A 232 12.78 -16.93 20.90
N LYS A 233 13.23 -16.84 19.64
CA LYS A 233 12.57 -17.56 18.54
C LYS A 233 12.97 -19.04 18.60
N PRO A 234 12.03 -19.98 18.70
CA PRO A 234 12.34 -21.40 18.63
C PRO A 234 12.99 -21.76 17.28
N ALA A 235 13.93 -22.69 17.27
CA ALA A 235 14.72 -23.04 16.08
C ALA A 235 13.87 -23.50 14.88
N TRP A 236 12.74 -24.11 15.14
CA TRP A 236 11.80 -24.60 14.13
C TRP A 236 10.74 -23.60 13.69
N TYR A 237 10.67 -22.41 14.29
CA TYR A 237 9.74 -21.36 13.87
C TYR A 237 10.38 -20.48 12.77
N LYS A 238 9.56 -20.11 11.80
CA LYS A 238 9.92 -19.05 10.84
C LYS A 238 9.78 -17.69 11.52
N THR A 239 10.53 -16.71 11.06
CA THR A 239 10.40 -15.34 11.58
C THR A 239 9.03 -14.74 11.26
N SER A 240 8.43 -15.13 10.14
CA SER A 240 7.04 -14.79 9.80
C SER A 240 6.03 -15.24 10.86
N ASP A 241 6.26 -16.39 11.53
CA ASP A 241 5.37 -16.86 12.59
C ASP A 241 5.41 -15.90 13.80
N MET A 242 6.61 -15.38 14.11
CA MET A 242 6.81 -14.42 15.20
C MET A 242 6.20 -13.04 14.88
N ALA A 243 6.10 -12.69 13.60
CA ALA A 243 5.44 -11.49 13.12
C ALA A 243 3.92 -11.65 12.96
N ARG A 244 3.37 -12.86 13.13
CA ARG A 244 1.99 -13.20 12.78
C ARG A 244 1.68 -12.95 11.28
N PHE A 245 2.60 -13.35 10.42
CA PHE A 245 2.44 -13.27 8.98
C PHE A 245 2.20 -14.67 8.40
N PHE A 246 1.08 -14.86 7.74
CA PHE A 246 0.84 -16.03 6.93
C PHE A 246 1.56 -15.86 5.59
N VAL A 247 2.57 -16.71 5.37
CA VAL A 247 3.28 -16.78 4.09
C VAL A 247 2.77 -18.01 3.35
N GLY A 248 1.98 -17.76 2.30
CA GLY A 248 1.38 -18.81 1.48
C GLY A 248 2.29 -19.32 0.38
N GLU A 249 1.68 -19.93 -0.62
CA GLU A 249 2.39 -20.48 -1.78
C GLU A 249 2.86 -19.39 -2.76
N HIS A 250 3.79 -19.75 -3.64
CA HIS A 250 4.32 -18.88 -4.69
C HIS A 250 4.95 -17.57 -4.17
N VAL A 251 5.60 -17.68 -3.03
CA VAL A 251 6.36 -16.61 -2.40
C VAL A 251 7.83 -16.95 -2.42
N GLY A 252 8.65 -16.03 -2.92
CA GLY A 252 10.11 -16.17 -2.94
C GLY A 252 10.73 -15.77 -1.60
N SER A 253 11.90 -15.13 -1.65
CA SER A 253 12.63 -14.75 -0.44
C SER A 253 11.90 -13.68 0.37
N ILE A 254 11.78 -13.92 1.66
CA ILE A 254 11.42 -12.92 2.67
C ILE A 254 12.56 -12.90 3.70
N VAL A 255 13.07 -11.72 4.01
CA VAL A 255 14.18 -11.53 4.95
C VAL A 255 13.79 -10.51 6.01
N PHE A 256 14.10 -10.81 7.26
CA PHE A 256 13.89 -9.92 8.41
C PHE A 256 15.24 -9.59 9.06
N THR A 257 15.62 -8.34 9.03
CA THR A 257 16.85 -7.84 9.66
C THR A 257 16.58 -6.77 10.71
N LYS A 258 17.58 -6.54 11.58
CA LYS A 258 17.55 -5.42 12.54
C LYS A 258 17.82 -4.11 11.83
#